data_1b3080efe87e05d2eab68b0fe070976f
#
_entry.id   1b3080efe87e05d2eab68b0fe070976f
#
_cell.length_a   1.000
_cell.length_b   1.000
_cell.length_c   1.000
_cell.angle_alpha   90.00
_cell.angle_beta   90.00
_cell.angle_gamma   90.00
#
_symmetry.space_group_name_H-M   'P 1'
#
loop_
_entity.id
_entity.type
_entity.pdbx_description
1 polymer ?
#
loop_
_entity_poly.entity_id
_entity_poly.type
_entity_poly.pdbx_seq_one_letter_code
_entity_poly.pdbx_strand_id
1 'polypeptide(L)'
;MKYTYLIFIFLIIFSCDQNENISVIPTITFESLEYKKSPNNISQDSLILTINFIDGDGDLGLSNDEINFPYHPYNAIIDDDFVWVTYGSQDITTPFYVYQPDGSYYFYSDDDDRPPFNCSDYIIDTVNTTTVLDTFYIQKNENNKNIFIEFYKKNGNEFEFIDWTRIFDQEFGCGINFDSRFPRLNIGSSSQSLNGKLRYGMVSYGFNSVLNNDIFKIKVKIKDRNLNTSN
;
A
#
# COMPACT_ATOMS: atom_id res chain seq x y z
N MET A 1 66.50 -3.90 -14.19
CA MET A 1 65.48 -3.20 -13.37
C MET A 1 64.42 -2.42 -14.19
N LYS A 2 64.23 -2.62 -15.49
CA LYS A 2 63.19 -1.93 -16.29
C LYS A 2 61.90 -2.71 -16.51
N TYR A 3 61.84 -3.99 -16.18
CA TYR A 3 60.69 -4.85 -16.43
C TYR A 3 59.80 -5.05 -15.19
N THR A 4 60.22 -4.69 -14.01
CA THR A 4 59.48 -4.87 -12.75
C THR A 4 58.33 -3.87 -12.60
N TYR A 5 58.45 -2.68 -13.22
CA TYR A 5 57.40 -1.64 -13.19
C TYR A 5 56.23 -1.93 -14.15
N LEU A 6 56.45 -2.71 -15.20
CA LEU A 6 55.40 -3.03 -16.18
C LEU A 6 54.43 -4.06 -15.65
N ILE A 7 54.87 -4.94 -14.75
CA ILE A 7 54.01 -5.97 -14.13
C ILE A 7 53.07 -5.36 -13.06
N PHE A 8 53.53 -4.30 -12.40
CA PHE A 8 52.74 -3.65 -11.36
C PHE A 8 51.59 -2.79 -11.92
N ILE A 9 51.73 -2.27 -13.14
CA ILE A 9 50.67 -1.49 -13.82
C ILE A 9 49.56 -2.41 -14.37
N PHE A 10 49.87 -3.67 -14.67
CA PHE A 10 48.88 -4.62 -15.22
C PHE A 10 47.96 -5.23 -14.17
N LEU A 11 48.29 -5.13 -12.87
CA LEU A 11 47.47 -5.65 -11.75
C LEU A 11 46.37 -4.70 -11.29
N ILE A 12 46.35 -3.45 -11.77
CA ILE A 12 45.37 -2.44 -11.33
C ILE A 12 44.12 -2.44 -12.23
N ILE A 13 44.09 -3.16 -13.35
CA ILE A 13 42.96 -3.12 -14.31
C ILE A 13 41.94 -4.22 -14.12
N PHE A 14 42.04 -5.09 -13.10
CA PHE A 14 41.07 -6.10 -12.76
C PHE A 14 40.21 -5.74 -11.53
N SER A 15 39.93 -4.42 -11.34
CA SER A 15 38.74 -4.04 -10.57
C SER A 15 37.54 -4.23 -11.49
N CYS A 16 37.11 -5.47 -11.65
CA CYS A 16 35.82 -5.77 -12.18
C CYS A 16 34.82 -5.38 -11.08
N ASP A 17 34.22 -4.20 -11.21
CA ASP A 17 32.97 -3.91 -10.54
C ASP A 17 31.99 -5.00 -11.01
N GLN A 18 31.78 -6.01 -10.17
CA GLN A 18 30.63 -6.88 -10.31
C GLN A 18 29.41 -6.00 -9.98
N ASN A 19 28.93 -5.28 -11.00
CA ASN A 19 27.55 -4.78 -10.98
C ASN A 19 26.67 -6.04 -10.93
N GLU A 20 26.41 -6.53 -9.71
CA GLU A 20 25.30 -7.45 -9.51
C GLU A 20 24.08 -6.73 -10.10
N ASN A 21 23.48 -7.31 -11.14
CA ASN A 21 22.22 -6.82 -11.70
C ASN A 21 21.13 -7.04 -10.64
N ILE A 22 21.06 -6.12 -9.68
CA ILE A 22 20.01 -6.11 -8.66
C ILE A 22 18.72 -5.81 -9.39
N SER A 23 17.70 -6.65 -9.13
CA SER A 23 16.37 -6.49 -9.72
C SER A 23 15.77 -5.13 -9.33
N VAL A 24 15.19 -4.43 -10.30
CA VAL A 24 14.37 -3.23 -10.05
C VAL A 24 13.03 -3.56 -9.37
N ILE A 25 12.61 -4.82 -9.39
CA ILE A 25 11.45 -5.26 -8.61
C ILE A 25 11.93 -5.48 -7.17
N PRO A 26 11.35 -4.80 -6.18
CA PRO A 26 11.78 -4.93 -4.80
C PRO A 26 11.59 -6.37 -4.29
N THR A 27 12.52 -6.83 -3.48
CA THR A 27 12.43 -8.11 -2.78
C THR A 27 12.46 -7.91 -1.29
N ILE A 28 11.65 -8.69 -0.56
CA ILE A 28 11.60 -8.62 0.90
C ILE A 28 11.84 -9.98 1.53
N THR A 29 12.42 -9.98 2.73
CA THR A 29 12.53 -11.16 3.58
C THR A 29 12.10 -10.81 4.99
N PHE A 30 11.37 -11.73 5.62
CA PHE A 30 10.95 -11.59 7.01
C PHE A 30 12.15 -11.62 7.95
N GLU A 31 12.19 -10.74 8.93
CA GLU A 31 13.19 -10.77 10.01
C GLU A 31 12.55 -11.05 11.36
N SER A 32 11.57 -10.23 11.79
CA SER A 32 10.91 -10.42 13.09
C SER A 32 9.51 -9.84 13.14
N LEU A 33 8.71 -10.33 14.07
CA LEU A 33 7.42 -9.79 14.46
C LEU A 33 7.37 -9.72 16.00
N GLU A 34 7.27 -8.52 16.53
CA GLU A 34 7.23 -8.27 17.97
C GLU A 34 5.83 -7.80 18.40
N TYR A 35 5.23 -8.47 19.39
CA TYR A 35 4.03 -7.97 20.04
C TYR A 35 4.39 -7.18 21.30
N LYS A 36 3.87 -5.96 21.39
CA LYS A 36 4.01 -5.10 22.57
C LYS A 36 2.65 -4.79 23.16
N LYS A 37 2.38 -5.39 24.30
CA LYS A 37 1.19 -5.09 25.08
C LYS A 37 1.29 -3.69 25.66
N SER A 38 0.21 -2.92 25.55
CA SER A 38 0.12 -1.63 26.21
C SER A 38 0.17 -1.78 27.75
N PRO A 39 0.88 -0.91 28.45
CA PRO A 39 0.88 -0.92 29.93
C PRO A 39 -0.47 -0.56 30.54
N ASN A 40 -1.33 0.12 29.80
CA ASN A 40 -2.66 0.55 30.23
C ASN A 40 -3.74 -0.09 29.37
N ASN A 41 -4.84 -0.55 29.96
CA ASN A 41 -5.98 -1.09 29.20
C ASN A 41 -6.69 -0.05 28.29
N ILE A 42 -6.25 1.21 28.32
CA ILE A 42 -6.79 2.33 27.53
C ILE A 42 -5.97 2.57 26.26
N SER A 43 -4.74 2.05 26.21
CA SER A 43 -3.85 2.23 25.05
C SER A 43 -3.89 1.03 24.13
N GLN A 44 -3.64 1.27 22.85
CA GLN A 44 -3.61 0.22 21.82
C GLN A 44 -2.36 -0.66 21.97
N ASP A 45 -2.53 -1.96 21.78
CA ASP A 45 -1.40 -2.87 21.62
C ASP A 45 -0.69 -2.63 20.28
N SER A 46 0.57 -3.05 20.17
CA SER A 46 1.35 -2.86 18.98
C SER A 46 1.93 -4.17 18.46
N LEU A 47 1.86 -4.37 17.14
CA LEU A 47 2.65 -5.35 16.40
C LEU A 47 3.72 -4.61 15.61
N ILE A 48 4.97 -5.01 15.77
CA ILE A 48 6.10 -4.40 15.07
C ILE A 48 6.71 -5.44 14.16
N LEU A 49 6.48 -5.24 12.87
CA LEU A 49 7.05 -6.06 11.79
C LEU A 49 8.41 -5.48 11.39
N THR A 50 9.41 -6.33 11.28
CA THR A 50 10.69 -5.98 10.66
C THR A 50 10.92 -6.88 9.45
N ILE A 51 11.19 -6.26 8.30
CA ILE A 51 11.56 -6.91 7.06
C ILE A 51 12.88 -6.35 6.55
N ASN A 52 13.70 -7.20 5.91
CA ASN A 52 14.81 -6.74 5.09
C ASN A 52 14.29 -6.53 3.67
N PHE A 53 14.81 -5.56 2.96
CA PHE A 53 14.47 -5.29 1.58
C PHE A 53 15.71 -5.04 0.73
N ILE A 54 15.61 -5.35 -0.56
CA ILE A 54 16.56 -5.00 -1.62
C ILE A 54 15.77 -4.45 -2.79
N ASP A 55 16.23 -3.34 -3.36
CA ASP A 55 15.61 -2.63 -4.47
C ASP A 55 16.67 -2.04 -5.39
N GLY A 56 16.66 -2.40 -6.68
CA GLY A 56 17.76 -2.15 -7.60
C GLY A 56 17.85 -0.72 -8.13
N ASP A 57 16.73 -0.02 -8.26
CA ASP A 57 16.69 1.37 -8.75
C ASP A 57 16.48 2.40 -7.64
N GLY A 58 16.23 1.92 -6.40
CA GLY A 58 16.23 2.76 -5.21
C GLY A 58 15.05 3.72 -5.10
N ASP A 59 13.91 3.35 -5.68
CA ASP A 59 12.73 4.20 -5.71
C ASP A 59 11.66 3.84 -4.66
N LEU A 60 12.04 3.05 -3.65
CA LEU A 60 11.17 2.68 -2.53
C LEU A 60 10.74 3.88 -1.68
N GLY A 61 9.48 3.84 -1.30
CA GLY A 61 8.87 4.82 -0.41
C GLY A 61 7.97 5.81 -1.14
N LEU A 62 6.95 6.30 -0.44
CA LEU A 62 5.96 7.24 -0.96
C LEU A 62 5.67 8.31 0.10
N SER A 63 5.95 9.56 -0.22
CA SER A 63 5.67 10.69 0.67
C SER A 63 4.17 10.92 0.83
N ASN A 64 3.76 11.49 1.96
CA ASN A 64 2.34 11.79 2.22
C ASN A 64 1.75 12.86 1.29
N ASP A 65 2.59 13.72 0.74
CA ASP A 65 2.23 14.77 -0.23
C ASP A 65 2.15 14.28 -1.68
N GLU A 66 2.56 13.05 -1.97
CA GLU A 66 2.41 12.43 -3.29
C GLU A 66 0.99 11.90 -3.48
N ILE A 67 0.04 12.81 -3.69
CA ILE A 67 -1.39 12.52 -3.85
C ILE A 67 -1.93 12.73 -5.26
N ASN A 68 -1.05 13.05 -6.21
CA ASN A 68 -1.40 13.14 -7.62
C ASN A 68 -1.31 11.78 -8.31
N PHE A 69 -1.84 11.69 -9.54
CA PHE A 69 -1.69 10.51 -10.37
C PHE A 69 -0.21 10.09 -10.48
N PRO A 70 0.13 8.79 -10.31
CA PRO A 70 -0.76 7.64 -10.12
C PRO A 70 -1.09 7.33 -8.64
N TYR A 71 -0.67 8.15 -7.65
CA TYR A 71 -0.74 7.85 -6.20
C TYR A 71 -1.91 8.50 -5.47
N HIS A 72 -2.87 9.06 -6.20
CA HIS A 72 -4.11 9.62 -5.64
C HIS A 72 -4.92 8.57 -4.87
N PRO A 73 -5.76 8.96 -3.89
CA PRO A 73 -6.39 8.00 -2.98
C PRO A 73 -7.51 7.18 -3.62
N TYR A 74 -8.26 7.74 -4.56
CA TYR A 74 -9.41 7.10 -5.20
C TYR A 74 -9.71 7.70 -6.57
N ASN A 75 -10.34 6.93 -7.43
CA ASN A 75 -10.94 7.37 -8.69
C ASN A 75 -12.43 7.65 -8.46
N ALA A 76 -12.98 8.65 -9.14
CA ALA A 76 -14.42 8.88 -9.14
C ALA A 76 -15.12 7.90 -10.09
N ILE A 77 -16.32 7.46 -9.72
CA ILE A 77 -17.22 6.80 -10.66
C ILE A 77 -18.11 7.89 -11.26
N ILE A 78 -18.15 7.94 -12.59
CA ILE A 78 -18.98 8.85 -13.37
C ILE A 78 -19.95 8.07 -14.25
N ASP A 79 -21.07 8.68 -14.58
CA ASP A 79 -22.06 8.17 -15.51
C ASP A 79 -21.73 8.51 -16.97
N ASP A 80 -22.60 8.12 -17.93
CA ASP A 80 -22.40 8.39 -19.37
C ASP A 80 -22.49 9.90 -19.74
N ASP A 81 -23.12 10.71 -18.88
CA ASP A 81 -23.14 12.15 -18.99
C ASP A 81 -21.95 12.84 -18.33
N PHE A 82 -20.96 12.08 -17.85
CA PHE A 82 -19.77 12.56 -17.13
C PHE A 82 -20.09 13.25 -15.80
N VAL A 83 -21.21 12.89 -15.18
CA VAL A 83 -21.58 13.36 -13.83
C VAL A 83 -21.08 12.38 -12.78
N TRP A 84 -20.56 12.91 -11.68
CA TRP A 84 -20.11 12.08 -10.56
C TRP A 84 -21.28 11.36 -9.91
N VAL A 85 -21.18 10.06 -9.82
CA VAL A 85 -22.19 9.19 -9.21
C VAL A 85 -22.08 9.27 -7.70
N THR A 86 -23.20 9.57 -7.01
CA THR A 86 -23.27 9.59 -5.55
C THR A 86 -24.25 8.52 -5.06
N TYR A 87 -24.20 8.23 -3.76
CA TYR A 87 -25.12 7.28 -3.13
C TYR A 87 -26.58 7.69 -3.33
N GLY A 88 -26.87 9.01 -3.33
CA GLY A 88 -28.20 9.57 -3.45
C GLY A 88 -28.64 9.89 -4.89
N SER A 89 -27.78 9.73 -5.89
CA SER A 89 -28.13 10.06 -7.29
C SER A 89 -29.34 9.24 -7.78
N GLN A 90 -30.34 9.94 -8.36
CA GLN A 90 -31.59 9.34 -8.88
C GLN A 90 -31.60 9.32 -10.41
N ASP A 91 -31.15 10.40 -11.05
CA ASP A 91 -31.11 10.56 -12.50
C ASP A 91 -29.74 10.17 -13.00
N ILE A 92 -29.52 8.88 -13.26
CA ILE A 92 -28.23 8.32 -13.65
C ILE A 92 -28.37 7.72 -15.05
N THR A 93 -27.40 8.00 -15.91
CA THR A 93 -27.26 7.41 -17.24
C THR A 93 -26.13 6.37 -17.22
N THR A 94 -26.47 5.14 -17.52
CA THR A 94 -25.45 4.08 -17.70
C THR A 94 -24.93 4.03 -19.14
N PRO A 95 -23.71 3.55 -19.41
CA PRO A 95 -22.81 2.85 -18.49
C PRO A 95 -22.00 3.74 -17.56
N PHE A 96 -21.41 3.13 -16.54
CA PHE A 96 -20.50 3.81 -15.62
C PHE A 96 -19.04 3.70 -16.08
N TYR A 97 -18.26 4.72 -15.72
CA TYR A 97 -16.82 4.78 -15.97
C TYR A 97 -16.04 5.13 -14.72
N VAL A 98 -14.82 4.64 -14.62
CA VAL A 98 -13.82 5.10 -13.64
C VAL A 98 -13.11 6.30 -14.23
N TYR A 99 -13.19 7.45 -13.57
CA TYR A 99 -12.53 8.68 -13.97
C TYR A 99 -11.29 8.93 -13.09
N GLN A 100 -10.14 9.13 -13.73
CA GLN A 100 -8.85 9.33 -13.08
C GLN A 100 -8.46 10.82 -13.06
N PRO A 101 -7.64 11.26 -12.09
CA PRO A 101 -7.23 12.67 -11.99
C PRO A 101 -6.41 13.22 -13.16
N ASP A 102 -5.82 12.36 -13.99
CA ASP A 102 -5.12 12.77 -15.22
C ASP A 102 -6.08 13.05 -16.38
N GLY A 103 -7.40 12.87 -16.17
CA GLY A 103 -8.45 13.06 -17.16
C GLY A 103 -8.76 11.82 -17.98
N SER A 104 -8.03 10.73 -17.80
CA SER A 104 -8.36 9.46 -18.44
C SER A 104 -9.55 8.77 -17.77
N TYR A 105 -10.26 7.94 -18.53
CA TYR A 105 -11.34 7.14 -17.98
C TYR A 105 -11.43 5.79 -18.71
N TYR A 106 -12.03 4.82 -18.05
CA TYR A 106 -12.26 3.49 -18.61
C TYR A 106 -13.58 2.92 -18.11
N PHE A 107 -14.13 1.99 -18.87
CA PHE A 107 -15.41 1.33 -18.58
C PHE A 107 -15.40 0.67 -17.19
N TYR A 108 -16.48 0.83 -16.42
CA TYR A 108 -16.68 0.24 -15.11
C TYR A 108 -17.81 -0.80 -15.11
N SER A 109 -19.05 -0.40 -15.45
CA SER A 109 -20.22 -1.27 -15.42
C SER A 109 -21.27 -0.84 -16.46
N ASP A 110 -21.99 -1.79 -17.04
CA ASP A 110 -23.11 -1.51 -17.96
C ASP A 110 -24.39 -1.07 -17.23
N ASP A 111 -24.52 -1.44 -15.95
CA ASP A 111 -25.73 -1.22 -15.15
C ASP A 111 -25.43 -0.47 -13.85
N ASP A 112 -26.49 0.14 -13.26
CA ASP A 112 -26.42 0.72 -11.91
C ASP A 112 -26.53 -0.41 -10.88
N ASP A 113 -25.41 -1.02 -10.56
CA ASP A 113 -25.22 -2.06 -9.57
C ASP A 113 -24.53 -1.54 -8.28
N ARG A 114 -24.73 -0.24 -7.97
CA ARG A 114 -24.17 0.36 -6.75
C ARG A 114 -24.54 -0.44 -5.50
N PRO A 115 -23.56 -0.87 -4.70
CA PRO A 115 -23.83 -1.59 -3.47
C PRO A 115 -24.46 -0.67 -2.41
N PRO A 116 -25.08 -1.22 -1.36
CA PRO A 116 -25.40 -0.46 -0.17
C PRO A 116 -24.18 0.27 0.38
N PHE A 117 -24.40 1.38 1.09
CA PHE A 117 -23.32 2.16 1.66
C PHE A 117 -22.30 1.30 2.42
N ASN A 118 -21.04 1.48 2.07
CA ASN A 118 -19.89 0.91 2.76
C ASN A 118 -18.65 1.77 2.51
N CYS A 119 -17.65 1.69 3.38
CA CYS A 119 -16.45 2.52 3.28
C CYS A 119 -15.39 2.00 2.31
N SER A 120 -15.66 0.92 1.57
CA SER A 120 -14.80 0.47 0.47
C SER A 120 -15.15 1.15 -0.85
N ASP A 121 -16.45 1.37 -1.08
CA ASP A 121 -16.98 1.85 -2.35
C ASP A 121 -17.46 3.31 -2.28
N TYR A 122 -17.52 3.89 -1.08
CA TYR A 122 -17.98 5.26 -0.90
C TYR A 122 -17.05 6.09 -0.04
N ILE A 123 -16.99 7.39 -0.33
CA ILE A 123 -16.39 8.42 0.52
C ILE A 123 -17.38 9.55 0.75
N ILE A 124 -17.25 10.22 1.88
CA ILE A 124 -17.96 11.47 2.17
C ILE A 124 -16.99 12.62 1.95
N ASP A 125 -17.28 13.50 1.01
CA ASP A 125 -16.43 14.63 0.65
C ASP A 125 -17.27 15.85 0.30
N THR A 126 -16.65 17.01 0.13
CA THR A 126 -17.31 18.26 -0.21
C THR A 126 -17.46 18.43 -1.72
N VAL A 127 -18.64 18.84 -2.15
CA VAL A 127 -18.91 19.18 -3.56
C VAL A 127 -18.32 20.54 -3.90
N ASN A 128 -17.37 20.59 -4.83
CA ASN A 128 -16.90 21.84 -5.48
C ASN A 128 -16.65 23.02 -4.53
N THR A 129 -15.81 22.85 -3.50
CA THR A 129 -15.46 23.92 -2.54
C THR A 129 -16.64 24.49 -1.74
N THR A 130 -17.81 23.89 -1.80
CA THR A 130 -18.96 24.26 -0.97
C THR A 130 -18.90 23.50 0.36
N THR A 131 -19.68 23.97 1.35
CA THR A 131 -19.85 23.27 2.63
C THR A 131 -20.81 22.08 2.56
N VAL A 132 -21.28 21.72 1.38
CA VAL A 132 -22.21 20.60 1.17
C VAL A 132 -21.40 19.33 1.05
N LEU A 133 -21.65 18.40 1.98
CA LEU A 133 -21.09 17.04 1.93
C LEU A 133 -21.99 16.17 1.06
N ASP A 134 -21.38 15.33 0.26
CA ASP A 134 -22.07 14.26 -0.46
C ASP A 134 -21.30 12.94 -0.31
N THR A 135 -21.95 11.85 -0.66
CA THR A 135 -21.41 10.49 -0.55
C THR A 135 -21.12 9.96 -1.94
N PHE A 136 -19.87 10.12 -2.36
CA PHE A 136 -19.43 9.76 -3.71
C PHE A 136 -19.15 8.26 -3.84
N TYR A 137 -19.61 7.68 -4.96
CA TYR A 137 -19.25 6.34 -5.37
C TYR A 137 -17.87 6.36 -6.00
N ILE A 138 -16.96 5.52 -5.51
CA ILE A 138 -15.54 5.58 -5.86
C ILE A 138 -14.96 4.18 -6.10
N GLN A 139 -13.83 4.16 -6.78
CA GLN A 139 -12.91 3.03 -6.79
C GLN A 139 -11.64 3.43 -6.03
N LYS A 140 -11.32 2.72 -4.94
CA LYS A 140 -10.05 2.96 -4.23
C LYS A 140 -8.86 2.68 -5.13
N ASN A 141 -7.85 3.55 -5.06
CA ASN A 141 -6.62 3.37 -5.80
C ASN A 141 -5.57 2.66 -4.92
N GLU A 142 -5.24 1.42 -5.28
CA GLU A 142 -4.22 0.63 -4.56
C GLU A 142 -2.82 1.26 -4.64
N ASN A 143 -2.55 2.12 -5.64
CA ASN A 143 -1.26 2.81 -5.75
C ASN A 143 -1.08 3.92 -4.72
N ASN A 144 -2.16 4.27 -4.00
CA ASN A 144 -2.10 5.21 -2.88
C ASN A 144 -1.32 4.66 -1.67
N LYS A 145 -1.06 3.37 -1.62
CA LYS A 145 -0.33 2.69 -0.55
C LYS A 145 0.93 2.03 -1.12
N ASN A 146 1.94 1.83 -0.26
CA ASN A 146 3.17 1.16 -0.65
C ASN A 146 3.62 0.05 0.31
N ILE A 147 2.83 -0.23 1.36
CA ILE A 147 2.94 -1.43 2.18
C ILE A 147 1.55 -2.01 2.40
N PHE A 148 1.40 -3.31 2.19
CA PHE A 148 0.14 -4.05 2.27
C PHE A 148 0.30 -5.18 3.27
N ILE A 149 -0.63 -5.28 4.22
CA ILE A 149 -0.57 -6.24 5.33
C ILE A 149 -1.89 -7.00 5.42
N GLU A 150 -1.84 -8.29 5.14
CA GLU A 150 -2.97 -9.20 5.31
C GLU A 150 -2.75 -10.10 6.52
N PHE A 151 -3.78 -10.25 7.34
CA PHE A 151 -3.80 -11.15 8.48
C PHE A 151 -4.69 -12.36 8.21
N TYR A 152 -4.22 -13.52 8.65
CA TYR A 152 -4.96 -14.76 8.56
C TYR A 152 -4.88 -15.48 9.89
N LYS A 153 -6.01 -15.95 10.39
CA LYS A 153 -6.14 -16.74 11.63
C LYS A 153 -6.28 -18.20 11.28
N LYS A 154 -5.61 -19.08 12.02
CA LYS A 154 -5.73 -20.52 11.83
C LYS A 154 -7.09 -21.00 12.36
N ASN A 155 -7.85 -21.67 11.50
CA ASN A 155 -9.07 -22.36 11.83
C ASN A 155 -8.96 -23.83 11.38
N GLY A 156 -8.82 -24.75 12.34
CA GLY A 156 -8.51 -26.15 12.02
C GLY A 156 -7.17 -26.30 11.26
N ASN A 157 -7.24 -26.77 10.03
CA ASN A 157 -6.07 -26.95 9.16
C ASN A 157 -5.85 -25.79 8.16
N GLU A 158 -6.75 -24.84 8.10
CA GLU A 158 -6.72 -23.74 7.14
C GLU A 158 -6.45 -22.40 7.82
N PHE A 159 -6.09 -21.40 7.01
CA PHE A 159 -5.92 -20.01 7.43
C PHE A 159 -6.99 -19.14 6.78
N GLU A 160 -7.86 -18.57 7.59
CA GLU A 160 -8.93 -17.68 7.16
C GLU A 160 -8.47 -16.22 7.23
N PHE A 161 -8.80 -15.44 6.21
CA PHE A 161 -8.51 -14.01 6.14
C PHE A 161 -9.27 -13.26 7.23
N ILE A 162 -8.60 -12.29 7.87
CA ILE A 162 -9.19 -11.38 8.84
C ILE A 162 -9.40 -10.02 8.18
N ASP A 163 -10.65 -9.67 7.94
CA ASP A 163 -11.01 -8.33 7.48
C ASP A 163 -11.01 -7.34 8.66
N TRP A 164 -9.89 -6.65 8.85
CA TRP A 164 -9.74 -5.69 9.93
C TRP A 164 -10.69 -4.50 9.82
N THR A 165 -11.16 -4.15 8.62
CA THR A 165 -12.11 -3.04 8.44
C THR A 165 -13.45 -3.35 9.09
N ARG A 166 -13.78 -4.62 9.26
CA ARG A 166 -15.06 -5.11 9.83
C ARG A 166 -14.98 -5.55 11.29
N ILE A 167 -13.81 -5.54 11.91
CA ILE A 167 -13.66 -6.00 13.31
C ILE A 167 -14.50 -5.15 14.28
N PHE A 168 -14.54 -3.83 14.09
CA PHE A 168 -15.28 -2.90 14.95
C PHE A 168 -16.51 -2.27 14.27
N ASP A 169 -16.65 -2.49 12.97
CA ASP A 169 -17.75 -1.99 12.15
C ASP A 169 -18.13 -3.06 11.13
N GLN A 170 -18.95 -4.01 11.58
CA GLN A 170 -19.36 -5.15 10.76
C GLN A 170 -20.29 -4.75 9.60
N GLU A 171 -21.07 -3.68 9.78
CA GLU A 171 -22.07 -3.25 8.83
C GLU A 171 -21.45 -2.56 7.63
N PHE A 172 -20.66 -1.51 7.87
CA PHE A 172 -20.15 -0.65 6.79
C PHE A 172 -18.70 -0.89 6.43
N GLY A 173 -17.93 -1.60 7.29
CA GLY A 173 -16.51 -1.86 7.05
C GLY A 173 -15.66 -0.60 7.07
N CYS A 174 -16.01 0.39 7.92
CA CYS A 174 -15.30 1.66 8.06
C CYS A 174 -14.13 1.59 9.06
N GLY A 175 -13.79 0.41 9.55
CA GLY A 175 -12.62 0.21 10.38
C GLY A 175 -11.31 0.43 9.59
N ILE A 176 -10.21 0.39 10.32
CA ILE A 176 -8.87 0.54 9.73
C ILE A 176 -8.34 -0.83 9.30
N ASN A 177 -7.61 -0.86 8.19
CA ASN A 177 -6.66 -1.92 7.86
C ASN A 177 -5.22 -1.46 8.18
N PHE A 178 -4.25 -2.30 7.90
CA PHE A 178 -2.85 -1.99 8.17
C PHE A 178 -2.05 -1.65 6.90
N ASP A 179 -2.73 -1.48 5.78
CA ASP A 179 -2.11 -0.94 4.57
C ASP A 179 -1.79 0.54 4.76
N SER A 180 -0.60 0.95 4.38
CA SER A 180 -0.14 2.32 4.64
C SER A 180 0.92 2.77 3.66
N ARG A 181 1.49 3.93 3.96
CA ARG A 181 2.68 4.47 3.31
C ARG A 181 3.85 4.44 4.28
N PHE A 182 5.00 4.01 3.81
CA PHE A 182 6.27 4.37 4.45
C PHE A 182 6.98 5.42 3.59
N PRO A 183 7.71 6.36 4.23
CA PRO A 183 8.30 7.50 3.52
C PRO A 183 9.39 7.05 2.55
N ARG A 184 9.77 7.96 1.64
CA ARG A 184 10.91 7.74 0.74
C ARG A 184 12.16 7.37 1.52
N LEU A 185 12.79 6.27 1.15
CA LEU A 185 14.01 5.78 1.80
C LEU A 185 15.28 6.40 1.19
N ASN A 186 15.20 6.81 -0.07
CA ASN A 186 16.28 7.55 -0.74
C ASN A 186 15.90 9.03 -0.86
N ILE A 187 16.63 9.89 -0.15
CA ILE A 187 16.40 11.35 -0.14
C ILE A 187 17.32 12.06 -1.17
N GLY A 188 18.22 11.31 -1.80
CA GLY A 188 19.16 11.83 -2.81
C GLY A 188 18.61 11.76 -4.24
N SER A 189 19.27 12.46 -5.16
CA SER A 189 18.91 12.47 -6.59
C SER A 189 19.50 11.32 -7.41
N SER A 190 20.14 10.36 -6.78
CA SER A 190 20.78 9.22 -7.45
C SER A 190 19.91 7.98 -7.36
N SER A 191 19.61 7.36 -8.50
CA SER A 191 19.04 6.01 -8.60
C SER A 191 20.12 4.98 -8.20
N GLN A 192 20.35 4.85 -6.90
CA GLN A 192 21.25 3.84 -6.37
C GLN A 192 20.41 2.74 -5.73
N SER A 193 20.84 1.49 -5.90
CA SER A 193 20.19 0.37 -5.24
C SER A 193 20.10 0.59 -3.73
N LEU A 194 18.94 0.24 -3.17
CA LEU A 194 18.66 0.28 -1.75
C LEU A 194 18.70 -1.13 -1.16
N ASN A 195 19.37 -1.25 -0.03
CA ASN A 195 19.37 -2.46 0.79
C ASN A 195 19.28 -2.03 2.25
N GLY A 196 18.32 -2.59 2.98
CA GLY A 196 18.13 -2.17 4.36
C GLY A 196 17.03 -2.92 5.09
N LYS A 197 16.64 -2.32 6.22
CA LYS A 197 15.55 -2.83 7.07
C LYS A 197 14.43 -1.82 7.18
N LEU A 198 13.22 -2.29 6.99
CA LEU A 198 12.00 -1.54 7.25
C LEU A 198 11.36 -2.08 8.53
N ARG A 199 11.17 -1.18 9.50
CA ARG A 199 10.46 -1.49 10.75
C ARG A 199 9.11 -0.82 10.72
N TYR A 200 8.05 -1.61 10.63
CA TYR A 200 6.68 -1.14 10.48
C TYR A 200 5.86 -1.44 11.74
N GLY A 201 5.37 -0.38 12.37
CA GLY A 201 4.55 -0.46 13.58
C GLY A 201 3.06 -0.40 13.27
N MET A 202 2.32 -1.41 13.70
CA MET A 202 0.86 -1.47 13.63
C MET A 202 0.28 -1.35 15.03
N VAL A 203 -0.79 -0.58 15.21
CA VAL A 203 -1.44 -0.38 16.52
C VAL A 203 -2.92 -0.68 16.41
N SER A 204 -3.47 -1.42 17.37
CA SER A 204 -4.89 -1.75 17.41
C SER A 204 -5.33 -2.21 18.80
N TYR A 205 -6.54 -1.81 19.21
CA TYR A 205 -7.24 -2.40 20.35
C TYR A 205 -7.69 -3.85 20.07
N GLY A 206 -7.81 -4.21 18.78
CA GLY A 206 -8.28 -5.53 18.34
C GLY A 206 -7.23 -6.64 18.46
N PHE A 207 -5.94 -6.33 18.57
CA PHE A 207 -4.92 -7.38 18.54
C PHE A 207 -5.11 -8.41 19.65
N ASN A 208 -5.35 -7.98 20.87
CA ASN A 208 -5.55 -8.90 21.97
C ASN A 208 -6.84 -9.73 21.84
N SER A 209 -7.93 -9.14 21.35
CA SER A 209 -9.22 -9.84 21.22
C SER A 209 -9.28 -10.76 20.01
N VAL A 210 -8.64 -10.40 18.92
CA VAL A 210 -8.68 -11.13 17.63
C VAL A 210 -7.61 -12.19 17.52
N LEU A 211 -6.39 -11.91 18.05
CA LEU A 211 -5.21 -12.78 17.88
C LEU A 211 -4.81 -13.53 19.15
N ASN A 212 -5.49 -13.30 20.28
CA ASN A 212 -5.10 -13.87 21.57
C ASN A 212 -5.12 -15.40 21.58
N ASN A 213 -3.98 -16.00 21.93
CA ASN A 213 -3.76 -17.45 22.00
C ASN A 213 -4.00 -18.23 20.67
N ASP A 214 -4.13 -17.52 19.56
CA ASP A 214 -4.33 -18.14 18.25
C ASP A 214 -3.04 -18.16 17.43
N ILE A 215 -2.96 -19.13 16.51
CA ILE A 215 -1.93 -19.13 15.47
C ILE A 215 -2.42 -18.26 14.32
N PHE A 216 -1.62 -17.27 13.95
CA PHE A 216 -1.93 -16.41 12.82
C PHE A 216 -0.74 -16.32 11.84
N LYS A 217 -1.04 -15.92 10.63
CA LYS A 217 -0.08 -15.67 9.56
C LYS A 217 -0.27 -14.25 9.05
N ILE A 218 0.82 -13.57 8.75
CA ILE A 218 0.83 -12.28 8.08
C ILE A 218 1.42 -12.49 6.69
N LYS A 219 0.78 -11.93 5.68
CA LYS A 219 1.36 -11.71 4.36
C LYS A 219 1.70 -10.23 4.23
N VAL A 220 2.85 -9.96 3.66
CA VAL A 220 3.37 -8.60 3.47
C VAL A 220 3.80 -8.42 2.04
N LYS A 221 3.48 -7.29 1.46
CA LYS A 221 3.99 -6.83 0.17
C LYS A 221 4.38 -5.37 0.30
N ILE A 222 5.41 -4.96 -0.43
CA ILE A 222 5.74 -3.55 -0.63
C ILE A 222 5.66 -3.24 -2.13
N LYS A 223 5.37 -1.99 -2.44
CA LYS A 223 5.31 -1.47 -3.80
C LYS A 223 6.29 -0.31 -3.93
N ASP A 224 7.06 -0.29 -5.01
CA ASP A 224 7.93 0.83 -5.35
C ASP A 224 7.16 1.95 -6.07
N ARG A 225 7.86 3.02 -6.46
CA ARG A 225 7.26 4.17 -7.15
C ARG A 225 7.04 3.90 -8.64
N ASN A 226 7.69 2.92 -9.23
CA ASN A 226 7.41 2.40 -10.56
C ASN A 226 6.27 1.38 -10.56
N LEU A 227 5.59 1.19 -9.42
CA LEU A 227 4.45 0.29 -9.19
C LEU A 227 4.80 -1.20 -9.27
N ASN A 228 6.08 -1.56 -9.20
CA ASN A 228 6.48 -2.95 -9.05
C ASN A 228 6.17 -3.43 -7.64
N THR A 229 5.62 -4.63 -7.52
CA THR A 229 5.25 -5.24 -6.24
C THR A 229 6.24 -6.33 -5.88
N SER A 230 6.69 -6.36 -4.63
CA SER A 230 7.62 -7.38 -4.10
C SER A 230 7.00 -8.79 -4.10
N ASN A 231 7.88 -9.77 -3.86
CA ASN A 231 7.51 -11.16 -3.57
C ASN A 231 6.59 -11.28 -2.35
#